data_5c37688f7714006c3d8387d311a9eff9
#
_entry.id   5c37688f7714006c3d8387d311a9eff9
#
_cell.length_a   1.000
_cell.length_b   1.000
_cell.length_c   1.000
_cell.angle_alpha   90.00
_cell.angle_beta   90.00
_cell.angle_gamma   90.00
#
_symmetry.space_group_name_H-M   'P 1'
#
loop_
_entity.id
_entity.type
_entity.pdbx_description
1 polymer ?
#
loop_
_entity_poly.entity_id
_entity_poly.type
_entity_poly.pdbx_seq_one_letter_code
_entity_poly.pdbx_strand_id
1 'polypeptide(L)'
;MQDLKDWLIDIIESNNLKAIVFLWDEFSSFFKNNPTALDVFQSLAELANDKPFYMVIVTHMAGSFFSDSDKRTKDAFNIVYDRFVHKTIEMPDNIAFRLIKHAMKIKDVAKDEYEGFADELTSYMPSSRKAVCKFVKVDDEVMKGIFPIHPMAALLLKHFAKNFASNQRSMFNFIKNSQSNDLHAFQ
;
A
#
# COMPACT_ATOMS: atom_id res chain seq x y z
N MET A 1 -22.14 -2.42 -25.47
CA MET A 1 -20.70 -2.53 -25.35
C MET A 1 -19.95 -1.75 -26.41
N GLN A 2 -20.31 -1.93 -27.68
CA GLN A 2 -19.73 -1.16 -28.79
C GLN A 2 -19.90 0.34 -28.54
N ASP A 3 -21.08 0.77 -28.12
CA ASP A 3 -21.39 2.18 -27.80
C ASP A 3 -20.41 2.82 -26.79
N LEU A 4 -19.94 2.08 -25.79
CA LEU A 4 -18.96 2.60 -24.81
C LEU A 4 -17.58 2.81 -25.44
N LYS A 5 -17.13 1.87 -26.27
CA LYS A 5 -15.86 2.02 -27.01
C LYS A 5 -15.92 3.19 -27.96
N ASP A 6 -16.99 3.29 -28.74
CA ASP A 6 -17.20 4.35 -29.71
C ASP A 6 -17.26 5.70 -29.01
N TRP A 7 -17.91 5.79 -27.86
CA TRP A 7 -17.96 7.01 -27.04
C TRP A 7 -16.57 7.41 -26.51
N LEU A 8 -15.77 6.44 -26.02
CA LEU A 8 -14.39 6.73 -25.57
C LEU A 8 -13.49 7.20 -26.71
N ILE A 9 -13.66 6.60 -27.90
CA ILE A 9 -12.92 7.01 -29.12
C ILE A 9 -13.32 8.42 -29.51
N ASP A 10 -14.62 8.72 -29.52
CA ASP A 10 -15.12 10.05 -29.86
C ASP A 10 -14.59 11.11 -28.89
N ILE A 11 -14.55 10.83 -27.58
CA ILE A 11 -13.96 11.74 -26.62
C ILE A 11 -12.48 12.02 -26.90
N ILE A 12 -11.72 10.98 -27.22
CA ILE A 12 -10.29 11.12 -27.55
C ILE A 12 -10.10 11.99 -28.79
N GLU A 13 -10.84 11.68 -29.84
CA GLU A 13 -10.70 12.32 -31.13
C GLU A 13 -11.28 13.75 -31.15
N SER A 14 -12.50 13.95 -30.65
CA SER A 14 -13.16 15.25 -30.62
C SER A 14 -12.43 16.29 -29.74
N ASN A 15 -11.76 15.84 -28.69
CA ASN A 15 -11.01 16.72 -27.79
C ASN A 15 -9.51 16.73 -28.05
N ASN A 16 -9.04 16.05 -29.07
CA ASN A 16 -7.63 15.90 -29.42
C ASN A 16 -6.77 15.50 -28.20
N LEU A 17 -7.26 14.53 -27.43
CA LEU A 17 -6.58 14.06 -26.23
C LEU A 17 -5.39 13.19 -26.61
N LYS A 18 -4.26 13.37 -25.92
CA LYS A 18 -3.09 12.50 -26.08
C LYS A 18 -3.35 11.10 -25.56
N ALA A 19 -4.13 10.98 -24.49
CA ALA A 19 -4.57 9.71 -23.91
C ALA A 19 -5.69 9.93 -22.90
N ILE A 20 -6.45 8.84 -22.63
CA ILE A 20 -7.30 8.71 -21.45
C ILE A 20 -6.64 7.66 -20.56
N VAL A 21 -6.42 8.00 -19.28
CA VAL A 21 -5.99 7.06 -18.24
C VAL A 21 -7.13 6.87 -17.27
N PHE A 22 -7.69 5.67 -17.24
CA PHE A 22 -8.76 5.30 -16.34
C PHE A 22 -8.18 4.59 -15.12
N LEU A 23 -8.24 5.22 -13.96
CA LEU A 23 -7.76 4.66 -12.70
C LEU A 23 -8.94 4.13 -11.88
N TRP A 24 -8.94 2.82 -11.62
CA TRP A 24 -9.97 2.16 -10.83
C TRP A 24 -9.40 1.58 -9.55
N ASP A 25 -9.73 2.20 -8.43
CA ASP A 25 -9.41 1.68 -7.11
C ASP A 25 -10.51 0.75 -6.58
N GLU A 26 -10.13 -0.16 -5.69
CA GLU A 26 -11.01 -1.17 -5.09
C GLU A 26 -11.76 -2.06 -6.12
N PHE A 27 -11.14 -2.33 -7.25
CA PHE A 27 -11.72 -3.15 -8.33
C PHE A 27 -12.24 -4.51 -7.85
N SER A 28 -11.57 -5.14 -6.87
CA SER A 28 -11.97 -6.42 -6.32
C SER A 28 -13.38 -6.40 -5.75
N SER A 29 -13.77 -5.32 -5.05
CA SER A 29 -15.11 -5.14 -4.50
C SER A 29 -16.17 -5.03 -5.59
N PHE A 30 -15.89 -4.29 -6.65
CA PHE A 30 -16.79 -4.17 -7.77
C PHE A 30 -16.98 -5.53 -8.45
N PHE A 31 -15.90 -6.23 -8.73
CA PHE A 31 -15.91 -7.50 -9.45
C PHE A 31 -16.65 -8.60 -8.67
N LYS A 32 -16.47 -8.67 -7.36
CA LYS A 32 -17.18 -9.62 -6.49
C LYS A 32 -18.69 -9.49 -6.61
N ASN A 33 -19.17 -8.27 -6.75
CA ASN A 33 -20.59 -7.97 -6.84
C ASN A 33 -21.12 -8.05 -8.28
N ASN A 34 -20.25 -8.02 -9.29
CA ASN A 34 -20.60 -7.98 -10.70
C ASN A 34 -19.73 -8.94 -11.55
N PRO A 35 -19.79 -10.25 -11.32
CA PRO A 35 -18.92 -11.21 -12.02
C PRO A 35 -19.16 -11.27 -13.52
N THR A 36 -20.37 -10.87 -13.98
CA THR A 36 -20.73 -10.81 -15.40
C THR A 36 -20.14 -9.61 -16.15
N ALA A 37 -19.57 -8.66 -15.44
CA ALA A 37 -18.93 -7.48 -16.05
C ALA A 37 -17.56 -7.77 -16.70
N LEU A 38 -17.03 -8.99 -16.58
CA LEU A 38 -15.72 -9.37 -17.13
C LEU A 38 -15.59 -9.10 -18.62
N ASP A 39 -16.61 -9.40 -19.41
CA ASP A 39 -16.61 -9.19 -20.85
C ASP A 39 -16.42 -7.70 -21.21
N VAL A 40 -16.94 -6.82 -20.34
CA VAL A 40 -16.75 -5.35 -20.48
C VAL A 40 -15.28 -4.99 -20.33
N PHE A 41 -14.64 -5.52 -19.29
CA PHE A 41 -13.21 -5.23 -19.01
C PHE A 41 -12.30 -5.81 -20.07
N GLN A 42 -12.60 -7.01 -20.54
CA GLN A 42 -11.88 -7.60 -21.66
C GLN A 42 -11.92 -6.68 -22.88
N SER A 43 -13.11 -6.23 -23.23
CA SER A 43 -13.31 -5.34 -24.37
C SER A 43 -12.61 -3.99 -24.21
N LEU A 44 -12.58 -3.43 -23.00
CA LEU A 44 -11.87 -2.18 -22.72
C LEU A 44 -10.33 -2.38 -22.73
N ALA A 45 -9.85 -3.52 -22.22
CA ALA A 45 -8.43 -3.87 -22.30
C ALA A 45 -7.96 -4.01 -23.76
N GLU A 46 -8.79 -4.55 -24.63
CA GLU A 46 -8.51 -4.64 -26.06
C GLU A 46 -8.45 -3.26 -26.75
N LEU A 47 -9.27 -2.31 -26.30
CA LEU A 47 -9.23 -0.93 -26.84
C LEU A 47 -7.86 -0.28 -26.65
N ALA A 48 -7.15 -0.61 -25.58
CA ALA A 48 -5.81 -0.09 -25.29
C ALA A 48 -4.74 -0.50 -26.31
N ASN A 49 -4.98 -1.53 -27.12
CA ASN A 49 -4.05 -1.93 -28.18
C ASN A 49 -4.11 -0.99 -29.39
N ASP A 50 -5.28 -0.40 -29.66
CA ASP A 50 -5.54 0.33 -30.90
C ASP A 50 -5.67 1.86 -30.68
N LYS A 51 -6.01 2.26 -29.47
CA LYS A 51 -6.28 3.67 -29.12
C LYS A 51 -5.50 4.07 -27.84
N PRO A 52 -5.17 5.34 -27.66
CA PRO A 52 -4.47 5.83 -26.50
C PRO A 52 -5.38 5.85 -25.25
N PHE A 53 -5.87 4.69 -24.89
CA PHE A 53 -6.69 4.42 -23.70
C PHE A 53 -5.92 3.48 -22.78
N TYR A 54 -5.75 3.85 -21.52
CA TYR A 54 -5.04 3.06 -20.54
C TYR A 54 -5.92 2.83 -19.33
N MET A 55 -5.95 1.59 -18.85
CA MET A 55 -6.68 1.21 -17.64
C MET A 55 -5.68 0.78 -16.58
N VAL A 56 -5.72 1.44 -15.43
CA VAL A 56 -4.94 1.10 -14.25
C VAL A 56 -5.91 0.60 -13.18
N ILE A 57 -5.81 -0.67 -12.86
CA ILE A 57 -6.65 -1.32 -11.86
C ILE A 57 -5.85 -1.50 -10.60
N VAL A 58 -6.35 -0.95 -9.49
CA VAL A 58 -5.78 -1.14 -8.16
C VAL A 58 -6.65 -2.13 -7.40
N THR A 59 -6.03 -3.18 -6.88
CA THR A 59 -6.73 -4.22 -6.15
C THR A 59 -5.88 -4.76 -5.01
N HIS A 60 -6.53 -5.12 -3.92
CA HIS A 60 -5.89 -5.83 -2.82
C HIS A 60 -5.97 -7.34 -3.08
N MET A 61 -4.83 -8.04 -3.01
CA MET A 61 -4.74 -9.51 -3.00
C MET A 61 -5.44 -10.20 -4.19
N ALA A 62 -5.13 -9.78 -5.42
CA ALA A 62 -5.76 -10.32 -6.64
C ALA A 62 -5.78 -11.86 -6.72
N GLY A 63 -4.73 -12.54 -6.27
CA GLY A 63 -4.63 -14.00 -6.34
C GLY A 63 -5.46 -14.77 -5.32
N SER A 64 -5.68 -14.23 -4.12
CA SER A 64 -6.43 -14.92 -3.04
C SER A 64 -7.91 -14.56 -3.02
N PHE A 65 -8.29 -13.50 -3.71
CA PHE A 65 -9.65 -12.99 -3.70
C PHE A 65 -10.67 -13.99 -4.26
N PHE A 66 -10.24 -14.82 -5.18
CA PHE A 66 -11.08 -15.83 -5.86
C PHE A 66 -10.85 -17.25 -5.33
N SER A 67 -10.13 -17.42 -4.20
CA SER A 67 -9.89 -18.75 -3.62
C SER A 67 -11.17 -19.52 -3.36
N ASP A 68 -12.22 -18.83 -2.91
CA ASP A 68 -13.52 -19.40 -2.55
C ASP A 68 -14.57 -19.29 -3.67
N SER A 69 -14.20 -18.76 -4.86
CA SER A 69 -15.10 -18.65 -5.99
C SER A 69 -15.22 -19.98 -6.73
N ASP A 70 -16.31 -20.16 -7.44
CA ASP A 70 -16.49 -21.31 -8.34
C ASP A 70 -15.47 -21.29 -9.49
N LYS A 71 -15.25 -22.46 -10.09
CA LYS A 71 -14.24 -22.63 -11.16
C LYS A 71 -14.50 -21.70 -12.35
N ARG A 72 -15.75 -21.51 -12.74
CA ARG A 72 -16.11 -20.68 -13.89
C ARG A 72 -15.74 -19.22 -13.68
N THR A 73 -16.00 -18.69 -12.48
CA THR A 73 -15.64 -17.32 -12.11
C THR A 73 -14.11 -17.14 -12.06
N LYS A 74 -13.37 -18.14 -11.57
CA LYS A 74 -11.90 -18.13 -11.58
C LYS A 74 -11.33 -18.11 -12.99
N ASP A 75 -11.83 -19.00 -13.85
CA ASP A 75 -11.36 -19.10 -15.24
C ASP A 75 -11.63 -17.80 -16.00
N ALA A 76 -12.83 -17.24 -15.85
CA ALA A 76 -13.19 -15.97 -16.46
C ALA A 76 -12.31 -14.80 -15.95
N PHE A 77 -12.02 -14.75 -14.65
CA PHE A 77 -11.12 -13.75 -14.09
C PHE A 77 -9.71 -13.89 -14.64
N ASN A 78 -9.17 -15.09 -14.71
CA ASN A 78 -7.82 -15.32 -15.22
C ASN A 78 -7.66 -14.86 -16.68
N ILE A 79 -8.67 -15.06 -17.52
CA ILE A 79 -8.67 -14.57 -18.90
C ILE A 79 -8.50 -13.05 -18.96
N VAL A 80 -9.21 -12.32 -18.08
CA VAL A 80 -9.07 -10.86 -18.02
C VAL A 80 -7.74 -10.47 -17.36
N TYR A 81 -7.38 -11.17 -16.28
CA TYR A 81 -6.16 -10.91 -15.53
C TYR A 81 -4.91 -10.98 -16.41
N ASP A 82 -4.81 -12.00 -17.26
CA ASP A 82 -3.68 -12.22 -18.17
C ASP A 82 -3.50 -11.13 -19.24
N ARG A 83 -4.50 -10.27 -19.44
CA ARG A 83 -4.42 -9.13 -20.37
C ARG A 83 -3.78 -7.89 -19.78
N PHE A 84 -3.53 -7.88 -18.48
CA PHE A 84 -2.92 -6.76 -17.78
C PHE A 84 -1.45 -7.02 -17.44
N VAL A 85 -0.66 -5.95 -17.42
CA VAL A 85 0.68 -6.00 -16.87
C VAL A 85 0.60 -5.87 -15.35
N HIS A 86 1.03 -6.91 -14.63
CA HIS A 86 0.95 -6.95 -13.18
C HIS A 86 2.13 -6.28 -12.51
N LYS A 87 1.82 -5.41 -11.54
CA LYS A 87 2.80 -4.80 -10.66
C LYS A 87 2.35 -4.96 -9.22
N THR A 88 3.09 -5.72 -8.44
CA THR A 88 2.86 -5.83 -7.01
C THR A 88 3.59 -4.70 -6.30
N ILE A 89 2.84 -3.92 -5.54
CA ILE A 89 3.40 -2.88 -4.67
C ILE A 89 3.39 -3.43 -3.25
N GLU A 90 4.57 -3.77 -2.78
CA GLU A 90 4.77 -4.19 -1.38
C GLU A 90 5.46 -3.05 -0.63
N MET A 91 4.99 -2.82 0.60
CA MET A 91 5.68 -1.88 1.47
C MET A 91 6.96 -2.57 2.01
N PRO A 92 8.16 -2.12 1.62
CA PRO A 92 9.39 -2.66 2.18
C PRO A 92 9.42 -2.47 3.70
N ASP A 93 10.07 -3.40 4.40
CA ASP A 93 10.11 -3.37 5.88
C ASP A 93 10.72 -2.10 6.44
N ASN A 94 11.72 -1.54 5.76
CA ASN A 94 12.36 -0.29 6.17
C ASN A 94 11.46 0.95 6.06
N ILE A 95 10.42 0.92 5.22
CA ILE A 95 9.48 2.04 5.12
C ILE A 95 8.71 2.25 6.42
N ALA A 96 8.34 1.18 7.13
CA ALA A 96 7.67 1.31 8.43
C ALA A 96 8.51 2.13 9.41
N PHE A 97 9.82 1.87 9.49
CA PHE A 97 10.75 2.64 10.32
C PHE A 97 10.83 4.11 9.90
N ARG A 98 10.92 4.37 8.60
CA ARG A 98 10.94 5.74 8.08
C ARG A 98 9.65 6.50 8.37
N LEU A 99 8.50 5.85 8.23
CA LEU A 99 7.20 6.45 8.54
C LEU A 99 7.09 6.79 10.02
N ILE A 100 7.52 5.89 10.90
CA ILE A 100 7.56 6.14 12.35
C ILE A 100 8.45 7.36 12.62
N LYS A 101 9.70 7.38 12.10
CA LYS A 101 10.60 8.53 12.23
C LYS A 101 9.95 9.84 11.77
N HIS A 102 9.28 9.85 10.63
CA HIS A 102 8.63 11.06 10.10
C HIS A 102 7.39 11.49 10.91
N ALA A 103 6.73 10.54 11.56
CA ALA A 103 5.60 10.85 12.43
C ALA A 103 6.02 11.42 13.77
N MET A 104 7.23 11.09 14.24
CA MET A 104 7.80 11.61 15.49
C MET A 104 8.25 13.05 15.30
N LYS A 105 7.71 13.94 16.09
CA LYS A 105 8.13 15.36 16.15
C LYS A 105 8.71 15.64 17.52
N ILE A 106 9.98 15.94 17.56
CA ILE A 106 10.67 16.37 18.78
C ILE A 106 10.35 17.85 19.00
N LYS A 107 9.94 18.21 20.22
CA LYS A 107 9.77 19.61 20.60
C LYS A 107 11.17 20.25 20.68
N ASP A 108 11.30 21.49 20.21
CA ASP A 108 12.60 22.18 20.19
C ASP A 108 13.26 22.23 21.56
N VAL A 109 12.47 22.39 22.64
CA VAL A 109 12.95 22.42 24.03
C VAL A 109 13.53 21.08 24.52
N ALA A 110 13.21 19.97 23.86
CA ALA A 110 13.65 18.64 24.26
C ALA A 110 14.70 18.03 23.29
N LYS A 111 15.15 18.81 22.32
CA LYS A 111 15.98 18.28 21.23
C LYS A 111 17.33 17.75 21.72
N ASP A 112 18.02 18.50 22.57
CA ASP A 112 19.33 18.11 23.07
C ASP A 112 19.25 16.90 24.00
N GLU A 113 18.22 16.85 24.87
CA GLU A 113 17.96 15.68 25.72
C GLU A 113 17.61 14.46 24.90
N TYR A 114 16.78 14.62 23.87
CA TYR A 114 16.39 13.55 22.97
C TYR A 114 17.60 12.94 22.25
N GLU A 115 18.49 13.77 21.70
CA GLU A 115 19.70 13.30 21.02
C GLU A 115 20.60 12.51 21.96
N GLY A 116 20.79 12.99 23.18
CA GLY A 116 21.54 12.29 24.22
C GLY A 116 20.95 10.93 24.58
N PHE A 117 19.65 10.88 24.85
CA PHE A 117 18.95 9.62 25.13
C PHE A 117 18.92 8.66 23.94
N ALA A 118 18.74 9.15 22.73
CA ALA A 118 18.73 8.32 21.53
C ALA A 118 20.09 7.67 21.28
N ASP A 119 21.19 8.39 21.54
CA ASP A 119 22.55 7.87 21.45
C ASP A 119 22.83 6.84 22.54
N GLU A 120 22.46 7.14 23.78
CA GLU A 120 22.61 6.25 24.92
C GLU A 120 21.86 4.93 24.69
N LEU A 121 20.57 4.97 24.34
CA LEU A 121 19.79 3.77 24.08
C LEU A 121 20.31 2.97 22.88
N THR A 122 20.81 3.63 21.86
CA THR A 122 21.43 2.94 20.74
C THR A 122 22.68 2.17 21.18
N SER A 123 23.41 2.68 22.16
CA SER A 123 24.59 2.02 22.75
C SER A 123 24.20 0.86 23.69
N TYR A 124 23.09 0.96 24.41
CA TYR A 124 22.60 -0.07 25.34
C TYR A 124 21.83 -1.21 24.69
N MET A 125 21.42 -1.07 23.43
CA MET A 125 20.63 -2.08 22.71
C MET A 125 21.32 -2.70 21.49
N PRO A 126 22.63 -3.02 21.53
CA PRO A 126 23.33 -3.52 20.36
C PRO A 126 22.80 -4.86 19.87
N SER A 127 22.30 -5.70 20.78
CA SER A 127 21.72 -7.00 20.45
C SER A 127 20.38 -6.87 19.73
N SER A 128 19.48 -6.01 20.22
CA SER A 128 18.17 -5.76 19.59
C SER A 128 18.33 -5.12 18.22
N ARG A 129 19.25 -4.17 18.08
CA ARG A 129 19.58 -3.56 16.81
C ARG A 129 20.13 -4.58 15.81
N LYS A 130 21.12 -5.40 16.21
CA LYS A 130 21.64 -6.49 15.39
C LYS A 130 20.54 -7.47 14.97
N ALA A 131 19.62 -7.80 15.89
CA ALA A 131 18.52 -8.68 15.60
C ALA A 131 17.58 -8.10 14.52
N VAL A 132 17.21 -6.83 14.64
CA VAL A 132 16.38 -6.13 13.67
C VAL A 132 17.07 -6.03 12.32
N CYS A 133 18.36 -5.66 12.29
CA CYS A 133 19.13 -5.52 11.04
C CYS A 133 19.33 -6.83 10.28
N LYS A 134 19.10 -8.00 10.90
CA LYS A 134 19.04 -9.28 10.18
C LYS A 134 17.82 -9.41 9.28
N PHE A 135 16.72 -8.76 9.64
CA PHE A 135 15.46 -8.83 8.91
C PHE A 135 15.22 -7.62 8.02
N VAL A 136 15.73 -6.46 8.42
CA VAL A 136 15.46 -5.18 7.75
C VAL A 136 16.72 -4.37 7.61
N LYS A 137 16.96 -3.86 6.40
CA LYS A 137 18.05 -2.89 6.16
C LYS A 137 17.59 -1.50 6.57
N VAL A 138 17.96 -1.08 7.77
CA VAL A 138 17.67 0.25 8.32
C VAL A 138 18.98 0.92 8.68
N ASP A 139 19.15 2.16 8.25
CA ASP A 139 20.30 2.97 8.63
C ASP A 139 20.21 3.49 10.08
N ASP A 140 21.35 3.92 10.61
CA ASP A 140 21.46 4.34 12.00
C ASP A 140 20.63 5.56 12.32
N GLU A 141 20.53 6.49 11.40
CA GLU A 141 19.75 7.71 11.56
C GLU A 141 18.25 7.42 11.65
N VAL A 142 17.75 6.49 10.84
CA VAL A 142 16.36 6.04 10.92
C VAL A 142 16.12 5.27 12.21
N MET A 143 17.09 4.42 12.62
CA MET A 143 16.98 3.64 13.84
C MET A 143 16.96 4.52 15.10
N LYS A 144 17.74 5.59 15.15
CA LYS A 144 17.68 6.59 16.22
C LYS A 144 16.36 7.38 16.18
N GLY A 145 15.92 7.76 15.01
CA GLY A 145 14.74 8.60 14.82
C GLY A 145 13.39 7.92 15.13
N ILE A 146 13.35 6.63 15.42
CA ILE A 146 12.13 5.95 15.91
C ILE A 146 11.99 6.01 17.44
N PHE A 147 13.00 6.50 18.15
CA PHE A 147 12.92 6.64 19.60
C PHE A 147 11.71 7.53 20.00
N PRO A 148 10.92 7.17 21.05
CA PRO A 148 11.19 6.16 22.09
C PRO A 148 10.71 4.74 21.75
N ILE A 149 10.34 4.45 20.50
CA ILE A 149 9.89 3.12 20.14
C ILE A 149 11.08 2.16 20.06
N HIS A 150 11.00 1.06 20.80
CA HIS A 150 12.01 0.02 20.76
C HIS A 150 12.12 -0.60 19.34
N PRO A 151 13.32 -0.85 18.78
CA PRO A 151 13.49 -1.38 17.43
C PRO A 151 12.70 -2.66 17.13
N MET A 152 12.65 -3.60 18.08
CA MET A 152 11.84 -4.81 17.93
C MET A 152 10.34 -4.51 17.92
N ALA A 153 9.87 -3.53 18.69
CA ALA A 153 8.48 -3.12 18.67
C ALA A 153 8.11 -2.50 17.32
N ALA A 154 8.97 -1.68 16.75
CA ALA A 154 8.78 -1.12 15.41
C ALA A 154 8.70 -2.22 14.33
N LEU A 155 9.56 -3.23 14.39
CA LEU A 155 9.52 -4.39 13.51
C LEU A 155 8.22 -5.18 13.65
N LEU A 156 7.83 -5.47 14.88
CA LEU A 156 6.61 -6.23 15.19
C LEU A 156 5.35 -5.45 14.81
N LEU A 157 5.34 -4.13 14.95
CA LEU A 157 4.18 -3.30 14.63
C LEU A 157 3.70 -3.52 13.19
N LYS A 158 4.63 -3.65 12.24
CA LYS A 158 4.29 -3.98 10.86
C LYS A 158 3.64 -5.36 10.73
N HIS A 159 4.20 -6.36 11.40
CA HIS A 159 3.68 -7.73 11.36
C HIS A 159 2.31 -7.83 12.02
N PHE A 160 2.11 -7.16 13.14
CA PHE A 160 0.81 -7.08 13.79
C PHE A 160 -0.21 -6.37 12.91
N ALA A 161 0.14 -5.24 12.34
CA ALA A 161 -0.75 -4.51 11.43
C ALA A 161 -1.18 -5.36 10.22
N LYS A 162 -0.28 -6.20 9.69
CA LYS A 162 -0.59 -7.10 8.57
C LYS A 162 -1.51 -8.26 8.97
N ASN A 163 -1.37 -8.79 10.18
CA ASN A 163 -2.04 -10.03 10.60
C ASN A 163 -3.36 -9.80 11.35
N PHE A 164 -3.50 -8.70 12.08
CA PHE A 164 -4.64 -8.45 12.97
C PHE A 164 -5.61 -7.40 12.45
N ALA A 165 -5.21 -6.59 11.54
CA ALA A 165 -6.10 -5.63 10.94
C ALA A 165 -6.11 -5.84 9.44
N SER A 166 -7.28 -5.83 8.88
CA SER A 166 -7.48 -5.91 7.44
C SER A 166 -6.75 -4.81 6.66
N ASN A 167 -6.02 -3.92 7.35
CA ASN A 167 -5.39 -2.79 6.71
C ASN A 167 -4.16 -2.28 7.47
N GLN A 168 -3.19 -1.79 6.73
CA GLN A 168 -2.08 -0.94 7.18
C GLN A 168 -2.55 0.28 8.02
N ARG A 169 -3.84 0.61 7.97
CA ARG A 169 -4.48 1.64 8.79
C ARG A 169 -4.21 1.49 10.29
N SER A 170 -4.06 0.27 10.81
CA SER A 170 -3.78 0.04 12.23
C SER A 170 -2.44 0.58 12.68
N MET A 171 -1.41 0.49 11.83
CA MET A 171 -0.11 1.09 12.12
C MET A 171 -0.20 2.62 12.13
N PHE A 172 -0.90 3.21 11.15
CA PHE A 172 -1.10 4.65 11.09
C PHE A 172 -1.97 5.15 12.24
N ASN A 173 -3.02 4.41 12.62
CA ASN A 173 -3.85 4.74 13.77
C ASN A 173 -3.07 4.68 15.09
N PHE A 174 -2.14 3.75 15.25
CA PHE A 174 -1.26 3.71 16.41
C PHE A 174 -0.32 4.93 16.44
N ILE A 175 0.23 5.30 15.30
CA ILE A 175 1.13 6.47 15.19
C ILE A 175 0.37 7.77 15.40
N LYS A 176 -0.80 7.90 14.79
CA LYS A 176 -1.63 9.11 14.88
C LYS A 176 -3.11 8.79 14.70
N ASN A 177 -3.86 8.86 15.79
CA ASN A 177 -5.30 8.65 15.81
C ASN A 177 -6.01 9.99 16.05
N SER A 178 -7.06 10.26 15.28
CA SER A 178 -7.91 11.45 15.46
C SER A 178 -8.61 11.52 16.81
N GLN A 179 -8.73 10.38 17.51
CA GLN A 179 -9.34 10.28 18.83
C GLN A 179 -8.33 10.38 19.99
N SER A 180 -7.10 10.74 19.71
CA SER A 180 -6.02 10.87 20.70
C SER A 180 -5.68 9.57 21.47
N ASN A 181 -6.01 8.40 20.91
CA ASN A 181 -5.60 7.09 21.43
C ASN A 181 -4.43 6.55 20.60
N ASP A 182 -3.41 7.36 20.42
CA ASP A 182 -2.24 7.06 19.61
C ASP A 182 -0.94 7.29 20.37
N LEU A 183 0.18 7.15 19.68
CA LEU A 183 1.49 7.32 20.26
C LEU A 183 1.68 8.67 20.98
N HIS A 184 1.02 9.74 20.52
CA HIS A 184 1.10 11.05 21.15
C HIS A 184 0.38 11.13 22.51
N ALA A 185 -0.58 10.24 22.76
CA ALA A 185 -1.27 10.16 24.05
C ALA A 185 -0.39 9.53 25.15
N PHE A 186 0.67 8.82 24.76
CA PHE A 186 1.61 8.15 25.67
C PHE A 186 2.91 8.91 25.88
N GLN A 187 3.04 10.07 25.29
CA GLN A 187 4.14 11.01 25.48
C GLN A 187 3.76 12.07 26.50
#